data_f845e56080760e0f75fa56874c0d8924
#
_entry.id   f845e56080760e0f75fa56874c0d8924
#
_cell.length_a   1.000
_cell.length_b   1.000
_cell.length_c   1.000
_cell.angle_alpha   90.00
_cell.angle_beta   90.00
_cell.angle_gamma   90.00
#
_symmetry.space_group_name_H-M   'P 1'
#
loop_
_entity.id
_entity.type
_entity.pdbx_description
1 polymer ?
#
loop_
_entity_poly.entity_id
_entity_poly.type
_entity_poly.pdbx_seq_one_letter_code
_entity_poly.pdbx_strand_id
1 'polypeptide(L)'
;ERKEIIKEERLKEIEFFEYGINLIDYGLSSIEEEKYKEIIPLIYFEKLRMEDVAEKFSVDTSTIKRNRNKLVEIMSFSIFDSEFLKGLIKNFF
;
A
#
# COMPACT_ATOMS: atom_id res chain seq x y z
N GLU A 1 -32.32 13.73 13.26
CA GLU A 1 -32.19 12.51 12.43
C GLU A 1 -31.08 12.66 11.36
N ARG A 2 -31.12 13.75 10.59
CA ARG A 2 -30.10 13.97 9.53
C ARG A 2 -28.67 14.08 10.08
N LYS A 3 -28.52 14.71 11.25
CA LYS A 3 -27.21 14.88 11.87
C LYS A 3 -26.61 13.54 12.33
N GLU A 4 -27.46 12.64 12.82
CA GLU A 4 -27.02 11.33 13.28
C GLU A 4 -26.61 10.44 12.10
N ILE A 5 -27.37 10.46 11.01
CA ILE A 5 -27.06 9.70 9.80
C ILE A 5 -25.73 10.13 9.20
N ILE A 6 -25.51 11.45 9.08
CA ILE A 6 -24.25 12.01 8.56
C ILE A 6 -23.07 11.62 9.45
N LYS A 7 -23.28 11.63 10.78
CA LYS A 7 -22.24 11.26 11.72
C LYS A 7 -21.86 9.79 11.62
N GLU A 8 -22.85 8.91 11.44
CA GLU A 8 -22.59 7.47 11.24
C GLU A 8 -21.85 7.20 9.95
N GLU A 9 -22.22 7.87 8.86
CA GLU A 9 -21.55 7.74 7.57
C GLU A 9 -20.08 8.17 7.66
N ARG A 10 -19.79 9.28 8.35
CA ARG A 10 -18.43 9.75 8.56
C ARG A 10 -17.61 8.78 9.39
N LEU A 11 -18.20 8.17 10.41
CA LEU A 11 -17.53 7.17 11.22
C LEU A 11 -17.15 5.94 10.39
N LYS A 12 -18.05 5.51 9.51
CA LYS A 12 -17.77 4.38 8.59
C LYS A 12 -16.65 4.72 7.61
N GLU A 13 -16.62 5.94 7.09
CA GLU A 13 -15.53 6.41 6.22
C GLU A 13 -14.20 6.40 6.95
N ILE A 14 -14.15 6.88 8.20
CA ILE A 14 -12.94 6.87 9.02
C ILE A 14 -12.47 5.44 9.24
N GLU A 15 -13.37 4.53 9.60
CA GLU A 15 -13.04 3.12 9.78
C GLU A 15 -12.49 2.49 8.50
N PHE A 16 -13.09 2.81 7.36
CA PHE A 16 -12.63 2.33 6.06
C PHE A 16 -11.20 2.80 5.77
N PHE A 17 -10.91 4.07 5.99
CA PHE A 17 -9.57 4.63 5.82
C PHE A 17 -8.56 3.98 6.76
N GLU A 18 -8.95 3.73 8.00
CA GLU A 18 -8.07 3.06 8.98
C GLU A 18 -7.72 1.65 8.52
N TYR A 19 -8.69 0.90 8.01
CA TYR A 19 -8.43 -0.43 7.42
C TYR A 19 -7.49 -0.33 6.23
N GLY A 20 -7.69 0.66 5.37
CA GLY A 20 -6.84 0.89 4.21
C GLY A 20 -5.40 1.20 4.60
N ILE A 21 -5.20 2.07 5.59
CA ILE A 21 -3.88 2.41 6.11
C ILE A 21 -3.20 1.16 6.69
N ASN A 22 -3.93 0.36 7.46
CA ASN A 22 -3.41 -0.87 8.03
C ASN A 22 -2.99 -1.87 6.95
N LEU A 23 -3.74 -1.95 5.85
CA LEU A 23 -3.38 -2.80 4.71
C LEU A 23 -2.07 -2.35 4.06
N ILE A 24 -1.90 -1.04 3.88
CA ILE A 24 -0.68 -0.47 3.31
C ILE A 24 0.51 -0.76 4.22
N ASP A 25 0.36 -0.50 5.51
CA ASP A 25 1.41 -0.75 6.50
C ASP A 25 1.79 -2.23 6.55
N TYR A 26 0.80 -3.10 6.50
CA TYR A 26 1.02 -4.54 6.48
C TYR A 26 1.78 -4.96 5.22
N GLY A 27 1.38 -4.43 4.06
CA GLY A 27 2.07 -4.68 2.80
C GLY A 27 3.52 -4.22 2.84
N LEU A 28 3.77 -3.02 3.34
CA LEU A 28 5.12 -2.48 3.48
C LEU A 28 5.97 -3.31 4.43
N SER A 29 5.38 -3.81 5.51
CA SER A 29 6.08 -4.69 6.45
C SER A 29 6.54 -5.99 5.78
N SER A 30 5.77 -6.49 4.82
CA SER A 30 6.11 -7.74 4.11
C SER A 30 7.36 -7.62 3.25
N ILE A 31 7.77 -6.40 2.90
CA ILE A 31 8.97 -6.16 2.08
C ILE A 31 10.12 -5.53 2.87
N GLU A 32 10.02 -5.49 4.21
CA GLU A 32 11.00 -4.82 5.08
C GLU A 32 12.43 -5.33 4.88
N GLU A 33 12.60 -6.62 4.63
CA GLU A 33 13.89 -7.25 4.42
C GLU A 33 14.40 -7.15 2.98
N GLU A 34 13.61 -6.58 2.08
CA GLU A 34 13.97 -6.49 0.67
C GLU A 34 14.94 -5.33 0.41
N LYS A 35 15.99 -5.61 -0.38
CA LYS A 35 17.04 -4.65 -0.70
C LYS A 35 16.50 -3.37 -1.36
N TYR A 36 15.50 -3.52 -2.24
CA TYR A 36 14.95 -2.41 -3.01
C TYR A 36 13.61 -1.90 -2.47
N LYS A 37 13.31 -2.13 -1.20
CA LYS A 37 12.03 -1.74 -0.59
C LYS A 37 11.67 -0.27 -0.76
N GLU A 38 12.67 0.61 -0.79
CA GLU A 38 12.46 2.05 -0.92
C GLU A 38 11.87 2.46 -2.28
N ILE A 39 11.93 1.59 -3.28
CA ILE A 39 11.30 1.85 -4.58
C ILE A 39 9.81 2.12 -4.41
N ILE A 40 9.15 1.40 -3.52
CA ILE A 40 7.70 1.52 -3.34
C ILE A 40 7.30 2.93 -2.86
N PRO A 41 7.81 3.45 -1.73
CA PRO A 41 7.45 4.80 -1.34
C PRO A 41 7.93 5.87 -2.32
N LEU A 42 9.07 5.69 -2.97
CA LEU A 42 9.56 6.66 -3.94
C LEU A 42 8.64 6.80 -5.15
N ILE A 43 8.14 5.71 -5.68
CA ILE A 43 7.25 5.72 -6.84
C ILE A 43 5.83 6.13 -6.46
N TYR A 44 5.27 5.50 -5.41
CA TYR A 44 3.83 5.61 -5.12
C TYR A 44 3.47 6.76 -4.19
N PHE A 45 4.34 7.14 -3.28
CA PHE A 45 4.07 8.23 -2.34
C PHE A 45 4.74 9.54 -2.76
N GLU A 46 5.99 9.50 -3.17
CA GLU A 46 6.71 10.69 -3.61
C GLU A 46 6.54 10.99 -5.10
N LYS A 47 5.92 10.07 -5.85
CA LYS A 47 5.59 10.25 -7.27
C LYS A 47 6.81 10.49 -8.16
N LEU A 48 7.94 9.91 -7.81
CA LEU A 48 9.13 10.03 -8.65
C LEU A 48 9.00 9.17 -9.91
N ARG A 49 9.64 9.62 -10.98
CA ARG A 49 9.70 8.84 -12.22
C ARG A 49 10.70 7.70 -12.05
N MET A 50 10.52 6.64 -12.83
CA MET A 50 11.42 5.49 -12.79
C MET A 50 12.88 5.85 -13.06
N GLU A 51 13.10 6.80 -13.97
CA GLU A 51 14.46 7.28 -14.29
C GLU A 51 15.12 7.90 -13.06
N ASP A 52 14.38 8.68 -12.28
CA ASP A 52 14.90 9.32 -11.07
C ASP A 52 15.20 8.30 -9.97
N VAL A 53 14.33 7.30 -9.85
CA VAL A 53 14.55 6.21 -8.89
C VAL A 53 15.77 5.38 -9.29
N ALA A 54 15.90 5.07 -10.57
CA ALA A 54 17.05 4.32 -11.11
C ALA A 54 18.35 5.05 -10.81
N GLU A 55 18.36 6.36 -10.99
CA GLU A 55 19.51 7.19 -10.69
C GLU A 55 19.88 7.13 -9.20
N LYS A 56 18.89 7.21 -8.32
CA LYS A 56 19.12 7.11 -6.87
C LYS A 56 19.75 5.78 -6.46
N PHE A 57 19.40 4.70 -7.13
CA PHE A 57 19.93 3.36 -6.85
C PHE A 57 21.16 3.01 -7.69
N SER A 58 21.54 3.88 -8.62
CA SER A 58 22.64 3.65 -9.56
C SER A 58 22.46 2.36 -10.37
N VAL A 59 21.26 2.15 -10.86
CA VAL A 59 20.88 0.99 -11.69
C VAL A 59 20.05 1.48 -12.89
N ASP A 60 19.79 0.57 -13.85
CA ASP A 60 18.93 0.92 -14.98
C ASP A 60 17.45 0.91 -14.59
N THR A 61 16.63 1.57 -15.42
CA THR A 61 15.17 1.59 -15.21
C THR A 61 14.57 0.18 -15.30
N SER A 62 15.13 -0.71 -16.11
CA SER A 62 14.66 -2.10 -16.20
C SER A 62 14.82 -2.84 -14.87
N THR A 63 15.90 -2.57 -14.14
CA THR A 63 16.13 -3.13 -12.81
C THR A 63 15.08 -2.63 -11.82
N ILE A 64 14.77 -1.33 -11.85
CA ILE A 64 13.75 -0.73 -11.00
C ILE A 64 12.38 -1.34 -11.30
N LYS A 65 12.02 -1.45 -12.58
CA LYS A 65 10.74 -1.99 -13.01
C LYS A 65 10.55 -3.44 -12.55
N ARG A 66 11.59 -4.26 -12.73
CA ARG A 66 11.58 -5.68 -12.30
C ARG A 66 11.42 -5.79 -10.78
N ASN A 67 12.18 -5.02 -10.03
CA ASN A 67 12.11 -5.06 -8.58
C ASN A 67 10.78 -4.48 -8.05
N ARG A 68 10.27 -3.43 -8.67
CA ARG A 68 8.93 -2.91 -8.33
C ARG A 68 7.88 -4.00 -8.50
N ASN A 69 7.89 -4.70 -9.63
CA ASN A 69 6.92 -5.76 -9.88
C ASN A 69 7.02 -6.89 -8.86
N LYS A 70 8.23 -7.29 -8.51
CA LYS A 70 8.47 -8.30 -7.48
C LYS A 70 7.94 -7.86 -6.12
N LEU A 71 8.23 -6.62 -5.72
CA LEU A 71 7.80 -6.08 -4.43
C LEU A 71 6.28 -5.96 -4.35
N VAL A 72 5.65 -5.46 -5.41
CA VAL A 72 4.19 -5.35 -5.47
C VAL A 72 3.55 -6.74 -5.37
N GLU A 73 4.14 -7.74 -6.01
CA GLU A 73 3.66 -9.11 -5.92
C GLU A 73 3.72 -9.65 -4.49
N ILE A 74 4.86 -9.45 -3.80
CA ILE A 74 5.02 -9.85 -2.40
C ILE A 74 3.98 -9.16 -1.51
N MET A 75 3.83 -7.84 -1.67
CA MET A 75 2.85 -7.06 -0.91
C MET A 75 1.43 -7.55 -1.17
N SER A 76 1.10 -7.84 -2.42
CA SER A 76 -0.23 -8.30 -2.80
C SER A 76 -0.57 -9.64 -2.13
N PHE A 77 0.35 -10.60 -2.14
CA PHE A 77 0.13 -11.87 -1.46
C PHE A 77 -0.10 -11.67 0.04
N SER A 78 0.72 -10.86 0.68
CA SER A 78 0.59 -10.58 2.11
C SER A 78 -0.76 -9.93 2.44
N ILE A 79 -1.18 -8.95 1.63
CA ILE A 79 -2.44 -8.25 1.83
C ILE A 79 -3.64 -9.19 1.65
N PHE A 80 -3.64 -10.01 0.60
CA PHE A 80 -4.75 -10.92 0.34
C PHE A 80 -4.91 -12.00 1.42
N ASP A 81 -3.83 -12.38 2.08
CA ASP A 81 -3.88 -13.34 3.19
C ASP A 81 -4.09 -12.66 4.55
N SER A 82 -4.17 -11.33 4.59
CA SER A 82 -4.22 -10.61 5.86
C SER A 82 -5.60 -10.62 6.50
N GLU A 83 -5.62 -10.59 7.83
CA GLU A 83 -6.86 -10.40 8.59
C GLU A 83 -7.45 -9.01 8.34
N PHE A 84 -6.61 -8.04 8.00
CA PHE A 84 -7.06 -6.68 7.67
C PHE A 84 -7.96 -6.69 6.45
N LEU A 85 -7.57 -7.40 5.39
CA LEU A 85 -8.38 -7.50 4.17
C LEU A 85 -9.69 -8.24 4.45
N LYS A 86 -9.63 -9.32 5.21
CA LYS A 86 -10.82 -10.07 5.61
C LYS A 86 -11.78 -9.20 6.42
N GLY A 87 -11.24 -8.40 7.33
CA GLY A 87 -12.01 -7.43 8.09
C GLY A 87 -12.65 -6.37 7.22
N LEU A 88 -11.92 -5.86 6.23
CA LEU A 88 -12.43 -4.88 5.28
C LEU A 88 -13.62 -5.43 4.51
N ILE A 89 -13.48 -6.64 3.97
CA ILE A 89 -14.55 -7.29 3.19
C ILE A 89 -15.77 -7.54 4.08
N LYS A 90 -15.56 -8.07 5.28
CA LYS A 90 -16.64 -8.39 6.22
C LYS A 90 -17.44 -7.16 6.64
N ASN A 91 -16.77 -6.03 6.89
CA ASN A 91 -17.41 -4.86 7.47
C ASN A 91 -17.93 -3.85 6.45
N PHE A 92 -17.41 -3.85 5.20
CA PHE A 92 -17.71 -2.82 4.20
C PHE A 92 -18.27 -3.37 2.89
N PHE A 93 -18.25 -4.66 2.68
CA PHE A 93 -18.77 -5.33 1.49
C PHE A 93 -19.64 -6.51 1.85
#